data_f2e56f49cd5cb4a069f154a17573d132
#
_entry.id   f2e56f49cd5cb4a069f154a17573d132
#
_cell.length_a   1.000
_cell.length_b   1.000
_cell.length_c   1.000
_cell.angle_alpha   90.00
_cell.angle_beta   90.00
_cell.angle_gamma   90.00
#
_symmetry.space_group_name_H-M   'P 1'
#
loop_
_entity.id
_entity.type
_entity.pdbx_description
1 polymer ?
#
loop_
_entity_poly.entity_id
_entity_poly.type
_entity_poly.pdbx_seq_one_letter_code
_entity_poly.pdbx_strand_id
1 'polypeptide(L)'
;MSSDPILKSQPPSFSPGRRWKIAFDLLLRTLVVLAVVVMLNYIGGLFSRQFFLSPQTRVKLSPHTVSILRSLTNHVDVTVYYDKNDRMYSTVMALLDEYHRLDPRIRIKMVDYVRDPGEAAVITQKYHLPAQGVHPDEPPAKNLIIFDCNGHAKAIPGDALVQLGPNGIVKDKQIEFGPVAFKGEMAFTATLLAITNPKPFTAYYMIGQGEPSPTDTGDNGYLKFGAILGENYVRLAPLTLSGDSGVPTDCNLLIIAGPRQRFTDSQLTKIEHYIAQGGRLLVMLDYFTASQPTGIEDVLADYGVIVGGDTVLDRNTPVDNAVEVLNFNQKQPVVNPLIGSELELILPRPVGPKNDPNAPPNAPTVVPLAASSDNSVLYGERGAPPRSFPLMVAVEGNSANKGAANSMASLRMIVAGDSMFLNNKFIEAGANRDFAGYAVNWLLDRPMLLNGIGPRPVTEYRLLMTTTQLRNVRWLLIGALPASALALGGLVWLRRRK
;
A
#
# COMPACT_ATOMS: atom_id res chain seq x y z
N MET A 1 50.45 60.46 66.83
CA MET A 1 48.99 60.41 67.00
C MET A 1 48.40 61.02 65.70
N SER A 2 48.02 60.16 64.79
CA SER A 2 47.42 60.59 63.54
C SER A 2 46.06 59.85 63.43
N SER A 3 45.00 60.62 63.45
CA SER A 3 43.63 60.17 63.42
C SER A 3 43.17 60.07 61.98
N ASP A 4 42.90 58.84 61.53
CA ASP A 4 42.27 58.58 60.22
C ASP A 4 40.81 59.10 60.20
N PRO A 5 40.36 59.75 59.12
CA PRO A 5 38.97 60.17 59.05
C PRO A 5 38.10 58.97 58.52
N ILE A 6 37.13 58.66 59.29
CA ILE A 6 36.05 57.68 58.96
C ILE A 6 35.26 58.18 57.74
N LEU A 7 35.46 57.51 56.65
CA LEU A 7 34.61 57.70 55.44
C LEU A 7 33.15 57.29 55.75
N LYS A 8 32.28 58.31 55.94
CA LYS A 8 30.82 58.10 56.01
C LYS A 8 30.30 57.61 54.67
N SER A 9 29.90 56.35 54.63
CA SER A 9 29.15 55.80 53.49
C SER A 9 27.83 56.58 53.31
N GLN A 10 27.70 57.33 52.21
CA GLN A 10 26.44 57.99 51.84
C GLN A 10 25.35 56.95 51.54
N PRO A 11 24.15 57.09 52.13
CA PRO A 11 23.05 56.21 51.80
C PRO A 11 22.70 56.29 50.29
N PRO A 12 22.32 55.18 49.66
CA PRO A 12 22.02 55.16 48.24
C PRO A 12 20.85 56.09 47.92
N SER A 13 21.11 57.13 47.14
CA SER A 13 20.07 58.09 46.77
C SER A 13 19.07 57.47 45.79
N PHE A 14 17.82 57.39 46.18
CA PHE A 14 16.68 56.96 45.33
C PHE A 14 16.07 58.13 44.58
N SER A 15 16.91 58.85 43.79
CA SER A 15 16.39 59.90 42.93
C SER A 15 15.46 59.35 41.83
N PRO A 16 14.38 60.08 41.42
CA PRO A 16 13.46 59.61 40.35
C PRO A 16 14.18 59.21 39.09
N GLY A 17 15.18 59.95 38.65
CA GLY A 17 15.98 59.67 37.47
C GLY A 17 16.78 58.37 37.52
N ARG A 18 17.22 57.91 38.72
CA ARG A 18 17.92 56.66 38.88
C ARG A 18 16.97 55.46 38.85
N ARG A 19 15.76 55.62 39.34
CA ARG A 19 14.68 54.62 39.22
C ARG A 19 14.28 54.40 37.79
N TRP A 20 14.15 55.45 36.98
CA TRP A 20 13.86 55.37 35.58
C TRP A 20 14.99 54.66 34.77
N LYS A 21 16.27 54.94 35.06
CA LYS A 21 17.40 54.26 34.43
C LYS A 21 17.42 52.78 34.78
N ILE A 22 17.18 52.39 36.05
CA ILE A 22 17.12 50.99 36.45
C ILE A 22 15.90 50.30 35.81
N ALA A 23 14.75 50.92 35.76
CA ALA A 23 13.56 50.37 35.12
C ALA A 23 13.78 50.17 33.59
N PHE A 24 14.44 51.12 32.94
CA PHE A 24 14.76 51.03 31.50
C PHE A 24 15.79 49.94 31.22
N ASP A 25 16.84 49.83 32.04
CA ASP A 25 17.86 48.77 31.93
C ASP A 25 17.23 47.36 32.18
N LEU A 26 16.33 47.26 33.15
CA LEU A 26 15.58 46.02 33.39
C LEU A 26 14.66 45.68 32.24
N LEU A 27 13.93 46.64 31.69
CA LEU A 27 13.05 46.45 30.53
C LEU A 27 13.85 46.04 29.31
N LEU A 28 15.00 46.69 29.05
CA LEU A 28 15.88 46.34 27.92
C LEU A 28 16.42 44.91 28.04
N ARG A 29 16.88 44.50 29.23
CA ARG A 29 17.35 43.13 29.51
C ARG A 29 16.23 42.10 29.35
N THR A 30 15.03 42.41 29.80
CA THR A 30 13.85 41.54 29.64
C THR A 30 13.52 41.38 28.15
N LEU A 31 13.59 42.48 27.37
CA LEU A 31 13.32 42.46 25.93
C LEU A 31 14.36 41.67 25.16
N VAL A 32 15.66 41.78 25.55
CA VAL A 32 16.73 40.97 24.94
C VAL A 32 16.54 39.47 25.26
N VAL A 33 16.19 39.13 26.51
CA VAL A 33 15.92 37.72 26.88
C VAL A 33 14.72 37.18 26.10
N LEU A 34 13.63 37.97 25.96
CA LEU A 34 12.47 37.58 25.18
C LEU A 34 12.83 37.36 23.72
N ALA A 35 13.63 38.27 23.11
CA ALA A 35 14.12 38.13 21.74
C ALA A 35 14.96 36.85 21.55
N VAL A 36 15.84 36.54 22.52
CA VAL A 36 16.63 35.30 22.50
C VAL A 36 15.75 34.07 22.61
N VAL A 37 14.72 34.06 23.45
CA VAL A 37 13.78 32.96 23.59
C VAL A 37 12.96 32.77 22.30
N VAL A 38 12.49 33.85 21.67
CA VAL A 38 11.78 33.79 20.39
C VAL A 38 12.71 33.26 19.28
N MET A 39 13.95 33.72 19.24
CA MET A 39 14.93 33.28 18.27
C MET A 39 15.32 31.79 18.46
N LEU A 40 15.51 31.35 19.68
CA LEU A 40 15.77 29.92 19.99
C LEU A 40 14.57 29.05 19.64
N ASN A 41 13.35 29.53 19.89
CA ASN A 41 12.13 28.79 19.51
C ASN A 41 11.98 28.72 17.98
N TYR A 42 12.29 29.80 17.27
CA TYR A 42 12.28 29.82 15.80
C TYR A 42 13.36 28.88 15.22
N ILE A 43 14.59 28.93 15.73
CA ILE A 43 15.68 28.03 15.33
C ILE A 43 15.34 26.57 15.67
N GLY A 44 14.75 26.31 16.86
CA GLY A 44 14.30 24.98 17.27
C GLY A 44 13.20 24.43 16.36
N GLY A 45 12.33 25.30 15.82
CA GLY A 45 11.33 24.93 14.81
C GLY A 45 11.94 24.58 13.44
N LEU A 46 12.98 25.32 13.01
CA LEU A 46 13.71 25.08 11.76
C LEU A 46 14.57 23.81 11.80
N PHE A 47 15.18 23.51 12.95
CA PHE A 47 16.07 22.37 13.16
C PHE A 47 15.48 21.30 14.08
N SER A 48 14.15 21.09 14.03
CA SER A 48 13.50 20.09 14.85
C SER A 48 13.98 18.68 14.45
N ARG A 49 14.85 18.08 15.28
CA ARG A 49 15.17 16.66 15.18
C ARG A 49 14.15 15.88 15.99
N GLN A 50 13.40 15.04 15.31
CA GLN A 50 12.49 14.10 15.99
C GLN A 50 13.32 12.97 16.59
N PHE A 51 13.33 12.87 17.90
CA PHE A 51 13.89 11.73 18.61
C PHE A 51 12.77 10.73 18.89
N PHE A 52 12.83 9.58 18.23
CA PHE A 52 11.91 8.48 18.51
C PHE A 52 12.35 7.78 19.80
N LEU A 53 11.67 8.09 20.90
CA LEU A 53 11.95 7.53 22.23
C LEU A 53 11.37 6.12 22.44
N SER A 54 10.54 5.63 21.50
CA SER A 54 9.97 4.29 21.59
C SER A 54 10.55 3.37 20.51
N PRO A 55 11.01 2.14 20.86
CA PRO A 55 11.43 1.13 19.88
C PRO A 55 10.32 0.73 18.92
N GLN A 56 9.05 0.90 19.31
CA GLN A 56 7.87 0.58 18.52
C GLN A 56 7.59 1.58 17.39
N THR A 57 8.20 2.77 17.45
CA THR A 57 8.12 3.78 16.37
C THR A 57 9.20 3.64 15.31
N ARG A 58 10.18 2.74 15.49
CA ARG A 58 11.15 2.43 14.44
C ARG A 58 10.45 1.63 13.35
N VAL A 59 10.40 2.22 12.18
CA VAL A 59 9.95 1.55 10.96
C VAL A 59 11.00 0.47 10.63
N LYS A 60 10.74 -0.78 11.01
CA LYS A 60 11.63 -1.89 10.69
C LYS A 60 11.24 -2.44 9.31
N LEU A 61 12.12 -2.33 8.33
CA LEU A 61 11.86 -2.87 6.98
C LEU A 61 11.81 -4.40 7.03
N SER A 62 11.04 -4.99 6.13
CA SER A 62 10.97 -6.43 5.96
C SER A 62 12.35 -6.98 5.53
N PRO A 63 12.74 -8.19 5.91
CA PRO A 63 14.00 -8.81 5.50
C PRO A 63 14.18 -8.78 3.99
N HIS A 64 13.06 -8.78 3.29
CA HIS A 64 12.99 -8.79 1.85
C HIS A 64 13.33 -7.44 1.25
N THR A 65 12.70 -6.34 1.70
CA THR A 65 13.08 -4.98 1.32
C THR A 65 14.58 -4.75 1.57
N VAL A 66 15.09 -5.24 2.70
CA VAL A 66 16.53 -5.19 3.02
C VAL A 66 17.38 -5.92 1.96
N SER A 67 16.95 -7.09 1.51
CA SER A 67 17.66 -7.84 0.46
C SER A 67 17.69 -7.09 -0.86
N ILE A 68 16.56 -6.49 -1.27
CA ILE A 68 16.47 -5.68 -2.49
C ILE A 68 17.39 -4.46 -2.40
N LEU A 69 17.34 -3.73 -1.29
CA LEU A 69 18.19 -2.56 -1.08
C LEU A 69 19.67 -2.91 -1.20
N ARG A 70 20.10 -4.04 -0.61
CA ARG A 70 21.49 -4.51 -0.73
C ARG A 70 21.90 -4.91 -2.15
N SER A 71 20.94 -5.33 -2.97
CA SER A 71 21.19 -5.72 -4.36
C SER A 71 21.21 -4.54 -5.35
N LEU A 72 20.87 -3.32 -4.89
CA LEU A 72 20.91 -2.13 -5.75
C LEU A 72 22.33 -1.86 -6.22
N THR A 73 22.46 -1.59 -7.50
CA THR A 73 23.75 -1.22 -8.15
C THR A 73 23.80 0.26 -8.49
N ASN A 74 22.67 0.86 -8.77
CA ASN A 74 22.55 2.26 -9.24
C ASN A 74 22.09 3.19 -8.13
N HIS A 75 22.38 4.50 -8.30
CA HIS A 75 21.81 5.53 -7.47
C HIS A 75 20.32 5.74 -7.81
N VAL A 76 19.53 5.96 -6.79
CA VAL A 76 18.11 6.27 -6.91
C VAL A 76 17.84 7.61 -6.23
N ASP A 77 17.34 8.57 -6.99
CA ASP A 77 16.90 9.87 -6.48
C ASP A 77 15.41 9.79 -6.12
N VAL A 78 15.09 10.03 -4.87
CA VAL A 78 13.70 10.04 -4.39
C VAL A 78 13.30 11.48 -4.09
N THR A 79 12.40 12.03 -4.90
CA THR A 79 11.83 13.37 -4.66
C THR A 79 10.50 13.25 -3.95
N VAL A 80 10.43 13.77 -2.72
CA VAL A 80 9.21 13.85 -1.92
C VAL A 80 8.56 15.21 -2.20
N TYR A 81 7.63 15.24 -3.13
CA TYR A 81 6.83 16.41 -3.52
C TYR A 81 5.55 16.41 -2.68
N TYR A 82 5.61 17.05 -1.51
CA TYR A 82 4.60 16.84 -0.46
C TYR A 82 4.33 18.10 0.36
N ASP A 83 3.08 18.28 0.84
CA ASP A 83 2.81 19.28 1.87
C ASP A 83 3.29 18.75 3.23
N LYS A 84 4.18 19.50 3.90
CA LYS A 84 4.68 19.14 5.24
C LYS A 84 3.61 19.09 6.32
N ASN A 85 2.45 19.74 6.11
CA ASN A 85 1.34 19.68 7.06
C ASN A 85 0.41 18.48 6.83
N ASP A 86 0.63 17.71 5.77
CA ASP A 86 -0.15 16.50 5.52
C ASP A 86 0.08 15.47 6.61
N ARG A 87 -1.00 14.75 6.99
CA ARG A 87 -1.00 13.75 8.06
C ARG A 87 -0.01 12.60 7.80
N MET A 88 0.15 12.20 6.54
CA MET A 88 1.00 11.07 6.17
C MET A 88 2.45 11.46 5.93
N TYR A 89 2.77 12.75 5.85
CA TYR A 89 4.13 13.23 5.58
C TYR A 89 5.19 12.61 6.51
N SER A 90 4.94 12.65 7.82
CA SER A 90 5.89 12.10 8.80
C SER A 90 6.10 10.59 8.65
N THR A 91 5.04 9.86 8.31
CA THR A 91 5.09 8.40 8.10
C THR A 91 5.87 8.05 6.83
N VAL A 92 5.64 8.79 5.74
CA VAL A 92 6.38 8.65 4.48
C VAL A 92 7.86 8.93 4.69
N MET A 93 8.19 10.03 5.36
CA MET A 93 9.58 10.40 5.64
C MET A 93 10.29 9.38 6.53
N ALA A 94 9.66 8.93 7.61
CA ALA A 94 10.24 7.92 8.49
C ALA A 94 10.56 6.60 7.76
N LEU A 95 9.71 6.22 6.81
CA LEU A 95 9.96 5.05 5.97
C LEU A 95 11.14 5.29 5.01
N LEU A 96 11.17 6.42 4.31
CA LEU A 96 12.24 6.75 3.36
C LEU A 96 13.60 6.92 4.04
N ASP A 97 13.64 7.52 5.23
CA ASP A 97 14.86 7.64 6.04
C ASP A 97 15.43 6.25 6.39
N GLU A 98 14.57 5.25 6.61
CA GLU A 98 15.01 3.88 6.85
C GLU A 98 15.62 3.25 5.59
N TYR A 99 15.03 3.51 4.39
CA TYR A 99 15.60 3.10 3.11
C TYR A 99 16.98 3.73 2.89
N HIS A 100 17.11 5.04 3.07
CA HIS A 100 18.38 5.77 2.94
C HIS A 100 19.43 5.27 3.94
N ARG A 101 19.03 4.98 5.17
CA ARG A 101 19.93 4.48 6.22
C ARG A 101 20.52 3.11 5.88
N LEU A 102 19.73 2.24 5.26
CA LEU A 102 20.17 0.90 4.84
C LEU A 102 20.99 0.95 3.56
N ASP A 103 20.65 1.85 2.65
CA ASP A 103 21.40 2.05 1.42
C ASP A 103 21.55 3.54 1.07
N PRO A 104 22.75 4.13 1.28
CA PRO A 104 23.01 5.54 0.96
C PRO A 104 22.90 5.89 -0.53
N ARG A 105 22.80 4.90 -1.43
CA ARG A 105 22.54 5.15 -2.86
C ARG A 105 21.15 5.70 -3.10
N ILE A 106 20.21 5.55 -2.15
CA ILE A 106 18.91 6.22 -2.17
C ILE A 106 19.08 7.62 -1.62
N ARG A 107 18.97 8.62 -2.47
CA ARG A 107 19.09 10.04 -2.12
C ARG A 107 17.73 10.67 -2.04
N ILE A 108 17.41 11.28 -0.90
CA ILE A 108 16.09 11.86 -0.66
C ILE A 108 16.18 13.38 -0.80
N LYS A 109 15.34 13.94 -1.67
CA LYS A 109 15.13 15.37 -1.83
C LYS A 109 13.70 15.72 -1.45
N MET A 110 13.52 16.69 -0.57
CA MET A 110 12.20 17.17 -0.15
C MET A 110 11.84 18.46 -0.84
N VAL A 111 10.61 18.56 -1.34
CA VAL A 111 10.06 19.77 -1.96
C VAL A 111 8.65 19.99 -1.42
N ASP A 112 8.48 21.03 -0.62
CA ASP A 112 7.18 21.46 -0.10
C ASP A 112 6.52 22.37 -1.13
N TYR A 113 5.59 21.81 -1.92
CA TYR A 113 4.97 22.56 -3.01
C TYR A 113 4.09 23.73 -2.54
N VAL A 114 3.73 23.78 -1.25
CA VAL A 114 2.96 24.88 -0.66
C VAL A 114 3.88 26.03 -0.25
N ARG A 115 5.05 25.72 0.33
CA ARG A 115 5.99 26.70 0.89
C ARG A 115 7.09 27.13 -0.08
N ASP A 116 7.47 26.23 -1.00
CA ASP A 116 8.57 26.44 -1.95
C ASP A 116 8.08 26.33 -3.41
N PRO A 117 7.20 27.28 -3.87
CA PRO A 117 6.58 27.20 -5.21
C PRO A 117 7.61 27.26 -6.36
N GLY A 118 8.74 27.91 -6.14
CA GLY A 118 9.82 27.96 -7.14
C GLY A 118 10.47 26.61 -7.37
N GLU A 119 10.79 25.88 -6.31
CA GLU A 119 11.37 24.54 -6.41
C GLU A 119 10.30 23.53 -6.90
N ALA A 120 9.07 23.70 -6.50
CA ALA A 120 7.93 22.93 -6.99
C ALA A 120 7.76 23.04 -8.51
N ALA A 121 7.90 24.24 -9.09
CA ALA A 121 7.84 24.46 -10.53
C ALA A 121 8.94 23.70 -11.29
N VAL A 122 10.17 23.67 -10.75
CA VAL A 122 11.28 22.90 -11.33
C VAL A 122 10.99 21.41 -11.35
N ILE A 123 10.42 20.86 -10.27
CA ILE A 123 10.05 19.43 -10.20
C ILE A 123 8.90 19.13 -11.15
N THR A 124 7.88 19.97 -11.20
CA THR A 124 6.74 19.84 -12.10
C THR A 124 7.21 19.81 -13.56
N GLN A 125 8.13 20.68 -13.94
CA GLN A 125 8.70 20.71 -15.30
C GLN A 125 9.58 19.46 -15.57
N LYS A 126 10.44 19.08 -14.60
CA LYS A 126 11.36 17.93 -14.76
C LYS A 126 10.61 16.62 -14.99
N TYR A 127 9.53 16.38 -14.27
CA TYR A 127 8.78 15.12 -14.29
C TYR A 127 7.46 15.22 -15.05
N HIS A 128 7.20 16.31 -15.78
CA HIS A 128 5.98 16.54 -16.55
C HIS A 128 4.69 16.31 -15.72
N LEU A 129 4.69 16.82 -14.48
CA LEU A 129 3.56 16.64 -13.60
C LEU A 129 2.41 17.59 -13.99
N PRO A 130 1.12 17.22 -13.77
CA PRO A 130 0.00 18.11 -13.95
C PRO A 130 0.16 19.38 -13.12
N ALA A 131 0.22 20.53 -13.77
CA ALA A 131 0.36 21.84 -13.13
C ALA A 131 -0.99 22.53 -12.99
N GLN A 132 -1.13 23.34 -11.94
CA GLN A 132 -2.35 24.10 -11.69
C GLN A 132 -2.66 25.07 -12.85
N GLY A 133 -3.83 24.93 -13.48
CA GLY A 133 -4.31 25.83 -14.54
C GLY A 133 -3.85 25.51 -15.96
N VAL A 134 -3.10 24.42 -16.19
CA VAL A 134 -2.68 24.01 -17.54
C VAL A 134 -3.75 23.17 -18.24
N HIS A 135 -4.44 22.32 -17.51
CA HIS A 135 -5.59 21.54 -17.96
C HIS A 135 -6.75 21.69 -16.97
N PRO A 136 -7.90 22.27 -17.38
CA PRO A 136 -9.04 22.52 -16.48
C PRO A 136 -9.63 21.25 -15.84
N ASP A 137 -9.50 20.11 -16.53
CA ASP A 137 -10.10 18.83 -16.12
C ASP A 137 -9.14 17.93 -15.32
N GLU A 138 -7.86 18.30 -15.19
CA GLU A 138 -6.86 17.51 -14.50
C GLU A 138 -6.44 18.21 -13.21
N PRO A 139 -6.68 17.59 -12.03
CA PRO A 139 -6.29 18.19 -10.77
C PRO A 139 -4.76 18.33 -10.69
N PRO A 140 -4.24 19.40 -10.07
CA PRO A 140 -2.81 19.58 -9.91
C PRO A 140 -2.20 18.43 -9.09
N ALA A 141 -0.99 18.06 -9.45
CA ALA A 141 -0.24 17.04 -8.73
C ALA A 141 -0.07 17.43 -7.26
N LYS A 142 -0.44 16.53 -6.35
CA LYS A 142 -0.33 16.72 -4.89
C LYS A 142 0.21 15.46 -4.24
N ASN A 143 1.05 15.67 -3.22
CA ASN A 143 1.53 14.59 -2.36
C ASN A 143 2.06 13.38 -3.16
N LEU A 144 3.13 13.61 -3.94
CA LEU A 144 3.77 12.58 -4.75
C LEU A 144 5.13 12.18 -4.17
N ILE A 145 5.46 10.90 -4.29
CA ILE A 145 6.80 10.39 -4.05
C ILE A 145 7.35 9.90 -5.38
N ILE A 146 8.36 10.55 -5.91
CA ILE A 146 8.92 10.29 -7.23
C ILE A 146 10.27 9.60 -7.06
N PHE A 147 10.37 8.38 -7.56
CA PHE A 147 11.60 7.60 -7.64
C PHE A 147 12.17 7.74 -9.04
N ASP A 148 13.44 8.08 -9.16
CA ASP A 148 14.15 8.28 -10.44
C ASP A 148 15.48 7.53 -10.41
N CYS A 149 15.68 6.65 -11.38
CA CYS A 149 16.92 5.93 -11.58
C CYS A 149 17.36 6.08 -13.05
N ASN A 150 18.43 6.82 -13.29
CA ASN A 150 18.98 7.05 -14.64
C ASN A 150 17.94 7.59 -15.65
N GLY A 151 17.02 8.45 -15.22
CA GLY A 151 15.98 9.03 -16.05
C GLY A 151 14.71 8.17 -16.18
N HIS A 152 14.68 6.98 -15.60
CA HIS A 152 13.45 6.21 -15.44
C HIS A 152 12.76 6.62 -14.15
N ALA A 153 11.78 7.51 -14.27
CA ALA A 153 11.05 8.02 -13.12
C ALA A 153 9.66 7.41 -13.00
N LYS A 154 9.25 7.12 -11.75
CA LYS A 154 7.89 6.70 -11.42
C LYS A 154 7.41 7.46 -10.18
N ALA A 155 6.21 8.06 -10.28
CA ALA A 155 5.57 8.76 -9.18
C ALA A 155 4.54 7.85 -8.50
N ILE A 156 4.47 7.93 -7.17
CA ILE A 156 3.48 7.25 -6.33
C ILE A 156 2.65 8.34 -5.66
N PRO A 157 1.32 8.37 -5.88
CA PRO A 157 0.44 9.27 -5.14
C PRO A 157 0.37 8.91 -3.66
N GLY A 158 0.28 9.92 -2.79
CA GLY A 158 0.24 9.71 -1.34
C GLY A 158 -1.02 8.98 -0.87
N ASP A 159 -2.13 9.15 -1.57
CA ASP A 159 -3.39 8.44 -1.33
C ASP A 159 -3.29 6.94 -1.65
N ALA A 160 -2.51 6.55 -2.65
CA ALA A 160 -2.23 5.14 -2.96
C ALA A 160 -1.47 4.40 -1.84
N LEU A 161 -0.81 5.14 -0.94
CA LEU A 161 -0.08 4.58 0.20
C LEU A 161 -0.97 4.23 1.40
N VAL A 162 -2.24 4.62 1.36
CA VAL A 162 -3.16 4.52 2.50
C VAL A 162 -4.32 3.61 2.15
N GLN A 163 -4.62 2.66 3.03
CA GLN A 163 -5.86 1.92 3.00
C GLN A 163 -6.87 2.63 3.88
N LEU A 164 -8.00 3.03 3.29
CA LEU A 164 -9.13 3.60 4.01
C LEU A 164 -10.04 2.50 4.53
N GLY A 165 -10.55 2.67 5.73
CA GLY A 165 -11.50 1.74 6.33
C GLY A 165 -12.33 2.42 7.42
N PRO A 166 -13.34 1.73 7.97
CA PRO A 166 -14.17 2.27 9.04
C PRO A 166 -13.31 2.52 10.29
N ASN A 167 -13.30 3.77 10.76
CA ASN A 167 -12.44 4.22 11.85
C ASN A 167 -13.10 4.10 13.24
N GLY A 168 -14.07 3.21 13.39
CA GLY A 168 -14.67 2.81 14.68
C GLY A 168 -15.46 3.89 15.46
N ILE A 169 -15.54 5.13 14.99
CA ILE A 169 -16.24 6.23 15.64
C ILE A 169 -17.51 6.53 14.88
N VAL A 170 -18.60 5.98 15.36
CA VAL A 170 -19.96 6.37 14.93
C VAL A 170 -20.31 7.68 15.60
N LYS A 171 -20.11 8.80 14.92
CA LYS A 171 -20.67 10.08 15.29
C LYS A 171 -21.94 10.27 14.47
N ASP A 172 -23.06 10.42 15.15
CA ASP A 172 -24.39 10.66 14.53
C ASP A 172 -24.83 9.59 13.50
N LYS A 173 -24.57 8.30 13.73
CA LYS A 173 -24.89 7.16 12.84
C LYS A 173 -24.19 7.18 11.47
N GLN A 174 -23.19 8.02 11.26
CA GLN A 174 -22.35 7.98 10.07
C GLN A 174 -21.01 7.31 10.40
N ILE A 175 -20.61 6.34 9.58
CA ILE A 175 -19.29 5.69 9.69
C ILE A 175 -18.28 6.65 9.10
N GLU A 176 -17.34 7.15 9.93
CA GLU A 176 -16.20 7.90 9.42
C GLU A 176 -15.17 6.91 8.86
N PHE A 177 -14.85 7.08 7.56
CA PHE A 177 -13.74 6.38 6.93
C PHE A 177 -12.43 7.13 7.19
N GLY A 178 -11.40 6.39 7.56
CA GLY A 178 -10.07 6.96 7.81
C GLY A 178 -8.96 5.97 7.45
N PRO A 179 -7.69 6.41 7.52
CA PRO A 179 -6.56 5.55 7.23
C PRO A 179 -6.46 4.43 8.28
N VAL A 180 -6.65 3.19 7.87
CA VAL A 180 -6.53 1.98 8.73
C VAL A 180 -5.20 1.28 8.53
N ALA A 181 -4.58 1.40 7.36
CA ALA A 181 -3.28 0.79 7.09
C ALA A 181 -2.42 1.61 6.12
N PHE A 182 -1.10 1.48 6.26
CA PHE A 182 -0.10 2.14 5.42
C PHE A 182 0.63 1.10 4.56
N LYS A 183 0.53 1.25 3.24
CA LYS A 183 1.09 0.34 2.22
C LYS A 183 2.45 0.85 1.66
N GLY A 184 3.07 1.84 2.29
CA GLY A 184 4.24 2.55 1.73
C GLY A 184 5.42 1.65 1.43
N GLU A 185 5.76 0.68 2.30
CA GLU A 185 6.90 -0.21 2.06
C GLU A 185 6.70 -1.06 0.81
N MET A 186 5.52 -1.61 0.61
CA MET A 186 5.17 -2.38 -0.59
C MET A 186 5.30 -1.52 -1.85
N ALA A 187 4.68 -0.32 -1.84
CA ALA A 187 4.69 0.59 -2.98
C ALA A 187 6.12 1.08 -3.33
N PHE A 188 6.92 1.43 -2.32
CA PHE A 188 8.29 1.91 -2.54
C PHE A 188 9.19 0.80 -3.07
N THR A 189 9.12 -0.41 -2.50
CA THR A 189 9.93 -1.54 -2.93
C THR A 189 9.55 -2.00 -4.34
N ALA A 190 8.25 -2.05 -4.66
CA ALA A 190 7.77 -2.35 -6.01
C ALA A 190 8.25 -1.31 -7.03
N THR A 191 8.21 -0.02 -6.66
CA THR A 191 8.68 1.05 -7.53
C THR A 191 10.18 1.01 -7.73
N LEU A 192 10.97 0.74 -6.68
CA LEU A 192 12.41 0.52 -6.78
C LEU A 192 12.74 -0.59 -7.79
N LEU A 193 12.12 -1.75 -7.65
CA LEU A 193 12.29 -2.85 -8.60
C LEU A 193 11.94 -2.45 -10.03
N ALA A 194 10.87 -1.68 -10.18
CA ALA A 194 10.39 -1.21 -11.47
C ALA A 194 11.38 -0.30 -12.19
N ILE A 195 11.97 0.68 -11.49
CA ILE A 195 12.89 1.66 -12.10
C ILE A 195 14.31 1.14 -12.25
N THR A 196 14.70 0.12 -11.47
CA THR A 196 16.03 -0.51 -11.56
C THR A 196 16.08 -1.64 -12.58
N ASN A 197 14.93 -2.24 -12.94
CA ASN A 197 14.79 -3.23 -13.99
C ASN A 197 14.06 -2.64 -15.20
N PRO A 198 14.76 -2.21 -16.26
CA PRO A 198 14.17 -1.44 -17.37
C PRO A 198 13.21 -2.24 -18.26
N LYS A 199 13.11 -3.56 -18.12
CA LYS A 199 12.17 -4.37 -18.90
C LYS A 199 10.93 -4.70 -18.06
N PRO A 200 9.78 -4.07 -18.31
CA PRO A 200 8.53 -4.44 -17.65
C PRO A 200 8.16 -5.88 -18.04
N PHE A 201 7.57 -6.61 -17.08
CA PHE A 201 6.92 -7.87 -17.42
C PHE A 201 5.74 -7.61 -18.36
N THR A 202 5.52 -8.52 -19.31
CA THR A 202 4.37 -8.43 -20.22
C THR A 202 3.34 -9.46 -19.83
N ALA A 203 2.13 -9.01 -19.50
CA ALA A 203 0.95 -9.86 -19.37
C ALA A 203 0.14 -9.77 -20.66
N TYR A 204 -0.23 -10.92 -21.19
CA TYR A 204 -1.14 -11.00 -22.32
C TYR A 204 -2.54 -11.36 -21.83
N TYR A 205 -3.52 -10.54 -22.22
CA TYR A 205 -4.92 -10.72 -21.91
C TYR A 205 -5.63 -11.32 -23.12
N MET A 206 -6.20 -12.51 -22.94
CA MET A 206 -6.94 -13.21 -23.98
C MET A 206 -8.20 -12.44 -24.36
N ILE A 207 -8.43 -12.31 -25.64
CA ILE A 207 -9.65 -11.74 -26.22
C ILE A 207 -10.09 -12.60 -27.41
N GLY A 208 -11.41 -12.68 -27.63
CA GLY A 208 -11.98 -13.40 -28.78
C GLY A 208 -12.93 -14.54 -28.44
N GLN A 209 -13.01 -14.94 -27.16
CA GLN A 209 -13.99 -15.91 -26.68
C GLN A 209 -15.08 -15.26 -25.82
N GLY A 210 -15.31 -13.95 -26.00
CA GLY A 210 -16.34 -13.21 -25.25
C GLY A 210 -15.88 -12.69 -23.90
N GLU A 211 -14.58 -12.65 -23.67
CA GLU A 211 -13.99 -12.04 -22.47
C GLU A 211 -14.28 -10.54 -22.43
N PRO A 212 -14.55 -9.96 -21.25
CA PRO A 212 -14.67 -8.52 -21.07
C PRO A 212 -13.39 -7.80 -21.49
N SER A 213 -13.51 -6.61 -22.08
CA SER A 213 -12.34 -5.86 -22.54
C SER A 213 -11.53 -5.22 -21.39
N PRO A 214 -10.19 -5.30 -21.43
CA PRO A 214 -9.34 -4.62 -20.45
C PRO A 214 -9.27 -3.10 -20.65
N THR A 215 -9.84 -2.57 -21.73
CA THR A 215 -9.93 -1.13 -22.02
C THR A 215 -11.33 -0.57 -21.85
N ASP A 216 -12.31 -1.42 -21.52
CA ASP A 216 -13.69 -1.00 -21.30
C ASP A 216 -13.83 -0.32 -19.93
N THR A 217 -14.41 0.89 -19.93
CA THR A 217 -14.69 1.71 -18.75
C THR A 217 -16.02 1.38 -18.07
N GLY A 218 -16.89 0.60 -18.73
CA GLY A 218 -18.18 0.17 -18.18
C GLY A 218 -18.00 -0.80 -17.00
N ASP A 219 -19.08 -1.04 -16.27
CA ASP A 219 -19.08 -1.86 -15.05
C ASP A 219 -18.49 -3.26 -15.23
N ASN A 220 -18.74 -3.88 -16.39
CA ASN A 220 -18.25 -5.22 -16.71
C ASN A 220 -16.85 -5.22 -17.35
N GLY A 221 -16.27 -4.04 -17.63
CA GLY A 221 -14.92 -3.91 -18.17
C GLY A 221 -13.84 -4.21 -17.13
N TYR A 222 -12.58 -4.27 -17.58
CA TYR A 222 -11.42 -4.61 -16.77
C TYR A 222 -10.36 -3.50 -16.73
N LEU A 223 -10.75 -2.23 -16.99
CA LEU A 223 -9.82 -1.10 -17.00
C LEU A 223 -9.10 -0.94 -15.64
N LYS A 224 -9.84 -1.05 -14.54
CA LYS A 224 -9.24 -0.94 -13.20
C LYS A 224 -8.26 -2.08 -12.90
N PHE A 225 -8.56 -3.30 -13.34
CA PHE A 225 -7.62 -4.42 -13.22
C PHE A 225 -6.36 -4.17 -14.06
N GLY A 226 -6.50 -3.63 -15.27
CA GLY A 226 -5.36 -3.19 -16.09
C GLY A 226 -4.50 -2.14 -15.39
N ALA A 227 -5.11 -1.21 -14.66
CA ALA A 227 -4.40 -0.21 -13.86
C ALA A 227 -3.59 -0.85 -12.72
N ILE A 228 -4.14 -1.86 -12.03
CA ILE A 228 -3.41 -2.62 -11.00
C ILE A 228 -2.18 -3.32 -11.59
N LEU A 229 -2.29 -3.90 -12.78
CA LEU A 229 -1.13 -4.47 -13.47
C LEU A 229 -0.07 -3.40 -13.73
N GLY A 230 -0.46 -2.21 -14.19
CA GLY A 230 0.43 -1.07 -14.39
C GLY A 230 1.10 -0.60 -13.10
N GLU A 231 0.36 -0.53 -11.98
CA GLU A 231 0.89 -0.24 -10.65
C GLU A 231 1.96 -1.27 -10.22
N ASN A 232 1.77 -2.54 -10.61
CA ASN A 232 2.71 -3.62 -10.37
C ASN A 232 3.80 -3.75 -11.45
N TYR A 233 3.95 -2.75 -12.30
CA TYR A 233 4.95 -2.72 -13.38
C TYR A 233 4.83 -3.91 -14.34
N VAL A 234 3.60 -4.19 -14.74
CA VAL A 234 3.26 -5.20 -15.73
C VAL A 234 2.55 -4.50 -16.88
N ARG A 235 3.13 -4.60 -18.08
CA ARG A 235 2.49 -4.11 -19.31
C ARG A 235 1.41 -5.09 -19.74
N LEU A 236 0.20 -4.63 -19.89
CA LEU A 236 -0.91 -5.41 -20.40
C LEU A 236 -1.00 -5.26 -21.92
N ALA A 237 -1.07 -6.38 -22.64
CA ALA A 237 -1.27 -6.43 -24.09
C ALA A 237 -2.41 -7.40 -24.43
N PRO A 238 -3.30 -7.05 -25.36
CA PRO A 238 -4.33 -7.99 -25.82
C PRO A 238 -3.70 -9.11 -26.67
N LEU A 239 -4.27 -10.32 -26.58
CA LEU A 239 -3.85 -11.49 -27.34
C LEU A 239 -5.06 -12.21 -27.92
N THR A 240 -5.02 -12.45 -29.22
CA THR A 240 -5.95 -13.34 -29.92
C THR A 240 -5.17 -14.52 -30.49
N LEU A 241 -5.53 -15.74 -30.08
CA LEU A 241 -4.89 -16.97 -30.59
C LEU A 241 -5.54 -17.42 -31.91
N SER A 242 -5.46 -16.58 -32.93
CA SER A 242 -5.93 -16.89 -34.30
C SER A 242 -4.78 -17.28 -35.22
N GLY A 243 -5.07 -18.07 -36.26
CA GLY A 243 -4.05 -18.53 -37.23
C GLY A 243 -2.99 -19.45 -36.60
N ASP A 244 -1.75 -19.40 -37.08
CA ASP A 244 -0.67 -20.28 -36.66
C ASP A 244 0.13 -19.73 -35.46
N SER A 245 -0.09 -18.46 -35.09
CA SER A 245 0.63 -17.82 -33.99
C SER A 245 0.26 -18.41 -32.62
N GLY A 246 1.25 -18.80 -31.86
CA GLY A 246 1.10 -19.23 -30.45
C GLY A 246 1.11 -18.07 -29.48
N VAL A 247 1.25 -18.38 -28.18
CA VAL A 247 1.49 -17.37 -27.16
C VAL A 247 2.88 -16.74 -27.39
N PRO A 248 3.00 -15.40 -27.38
CA PRO A 248 4.28 -14.73 -27.63
C PRO A 248 5.38 -15.14 -26.64
N THR A 249 6.62 -15.20 -27.11
CA THR A 249 7.77 -15.63 -26.30
C THR A 249 8.15 -14.67 -25.17
N ASP A 250 7.71 -13.42 -25.25
CA ASP A 250 7.87 -12.41 -24.21
C ASP A 250 6.70 -12.41 -23.18
N CYS A 251 5.78 -13.38 -23.30
CA CYS A 251 4.67 -13.57 -22.36
C CYS A 251 5.20 -14.03 -21.00
N ASN A 252 5.09 -13.16 -20.00
CA ASN A 252 5.42 -13.52 -18.63
C ASN A 252 4.20 -13.99 -17.84
N LEU A 253 2.99 -13.58 -18.25
CA LEU A 253 1.72 -13.97 -17.65
C LEU A 253 0.65 -14.00 -18.71
N LEU A 254 -0.07 -15.11 -18.84
CA LEU A 254 -1.26 -15.22 -19.66
C LEU A 254 -2.50 -15.07 -18.77
N ILE A 255 -3.44 -14.22 -19.16
CA ILE A 255 -4.68 -13.95 -18.43
C ILE A 255 -5.86 -14.35 -19.29
N ILE A 256 -6.70 -15.23 -18.76
CA ILE A 256 -7.98 -15.66 -19.37
C ILE A 256 -9.07 -15.29 -18.37
N ALA A 257 -9.84 -14.24 -18.69
CA ALA A 257 -10.81 -13.66 -17.75
C ALA A 257 -12.23 -13.78 -18.31
N GLY A 258 -12.98 -14.73 -17.79
CA GLY A 258 -14.39 -14.92 -18.12
C GLY A 258 -14.69 -15.24 -19.56
N PRO A 259 -14.06 -16.26 -20.17
CA PRO A 259 -14.40 -16.68 -21.53
C PRO A 259 -15.83 -17.20 -21.53
N ARG A 260 -16.62 -16.80 -22.55
CA ARG A 260 -18.03 -17.15 -22.72
C ARG A 260 -18.30 -18.05 -23.90
N GLN A 261 -17.30 -18.25 -24.76
CA GLN A 261 -17.37 -19.11 -25.91
C GLN A 261 -16.36 -20.23 -25.80
N ARG A 262 -16.64 -21.36 -26.44
CA ARG A 262 -15.73 -22.51 -26.48
C ARG A 262 -14.48 -22.17 -27.29
N PHE A 263 -13.33 -22.49 -26.74
CA PHE A 263 -12.05 -22.45 -27.45
C PHE A 263 -12.03 -23.55 -28.53
N THR A 264 -11.36 -23.27 -29.64
CA THR A 264 -11.04 -24.29 -30.62
C THR A 264 -9.92 -25.20 -30.14
N ASP A 265 -9.85 -26.43 -30.61
CA ASP A 265 -8.79 -27.38 -30.24
C ASP A 265 -7.38 -26.81 -30.51
N SER A 266 -7.22 -26.06 -31.62
CA SER A 266 -5.96 -25.35 -31.92
C SER A 266 -5.59 -24.32 -30.89
N GLN A 267 -6.56 -23.56 -30.35
CA GLN A 267 -6.30 -22.57 -29.28
C GLN A 267 -5.92 -23.26 -27.97
N LEU A 268 -6.64 -24.33 -27.60
CA LEU A 268 -6.32 -25.12 -26.42
C LEU A 268 -4.91 -25.69 -26.48
N THR A 269 -4.53 -26.29 -27.60
CA THR A 269 -3.17 -26.84 -27.81
C THR A 269 -2.08 -25.75 -27.65
N LYS A 270 -2.34 -24.51 -28.08
CA LYS A 270 -1.39 -23.42 -27.93
C LYS A 270 -1.27 -22.99 -26.45
N ILE A 271 -2.36 -22.99 -25.71
CA ILE A 271 -2.37 -22.71 -24.28
C ILE A 271 -1.64 -23.82 -23.52
N GLU A 272 -1.91 -25.10 -23.82
CA GLU A 272 -1.22 -26.27 -23.27
C GLU A 272 0.29 -26.19 -23.52
N HIS A 273 0.68 -25.86 -24.75
CA HIS A 273 2.10 -25.71 -25.10
C HIS A 273 2.79 -24.62 -24.25
N TYR A 274 2.11 -23.47 -24.05
CA TYR A 274 2.61 -22.40 -23.19
C TYR A 274 2.75 -22.86 -21.75
N ILE A 275 1.77 -23.58 -21.20
CA ILE A 275 1.79 -24.11 -19.83
C ILE A 275 2.91 -25.15 -19.68
N ALA A 276 3.07 -26.07 -20.64
CA ALA A 276 4.12 -27.09 -20.62
C ALA A 276 5.54 -26.53 -20.63
N GLN A 277 5.73 -25.30 -21.14
CA GLN A 277 7.00 -24.58 -21.10
C GLN A 277 7.25 -23.89 -19.73
N GLY A 278 6.37 -24.07 -18.75
CA GLY A 278 6.40 -23.39 -17.45
C GLY A 278 5.71 -22.04 -17.46
N GLY A 279 4.78 -21.84 -18.38
CA GLY A 279 4.00 -20.63 -18.50
C GLY A 279 3.19 -20.32 -17.24
N ARG A 280 2.93 -19.06 -17.00
CA ARG A 280 2.19 -18.56 -15.83
C ARG A 280 0.82 -18.11 -16.25
N LEU A 281 -0.20 -18.58 -15.55
CA LEU A 281 -1.59 -18.46 -15.98
C LEU A 281 -2.49 -17.94 -14.85
N LEU A 282 -3.29 -16.94 -15.17
CA LEU A 282 -4.43 -16.50 -14.36
C LEU A 282 -5.70 -16.83 -15.13
N VAL A 283 -6.49 -17.77 -14.62
CA VAL A 283 -7.80 -18.12 -15.16
C VAL A 283 -8.89 -17.68 -14.21
N MET A 284 -9.84 -16.93 -14.70
CA MET A 284 -11.04 -16.55 -13.98
C MET A 284 -12.24 -17.02 -14.79
N LEU A 285 -13.09 -17.84 -14.19
CA LEU A 285 -14.19 -18.49 -14.89
C LEU A 285 -15.45 -17.62 -14.83
N ASP A 286 -16.34 -17.79 -15.79
CA ASP A 286 -17.63 -17.07 -15.82
C ASP A 286 -18.77 -18.04 -15.43
N TYR A 287 -19.70 -17.56 -14.63
CA TYR A 287 -20.89 -18.34 -14.23
C TYR A 287 -21.79 -18.70 -15.41
N PHE A 288 -21.79 -17.90 -16.48
CA PHE A 288 -22.52 -18.21 -17.72
C PHE A 288 -22.09 -19.51 -18.38
N THR A 289 -20.85 -19.95 -18.16
CA THR A 289 -20.29 -21.17 -18.74
C THR A 289 -20.34 -22.37 -17.80
N ALA A 290 -21.02 -22.26 -16.66
CA ALA A 290 -21.14 -23.35 -15.72
C ALA A 290 -21.77 -24.61 -16.35
N SER A 291 -22.81 -24.44 -17.19
CA SER A 291 -23.49 -25.53 -17.90
C SER A 291 -22.94 -25.80 -19.30
N GLN A 292 -22.08 -24.95 -19.83
CA GLN A 292 -21.51 -25.06 -21.18
C GLN A 292 -19.99 -24.82 -21.13
N PRO A 293 -19.17 -25.87 -20.84
CA PRO A 293 -17.72 -25.74 -20.70
C PRO A 293 -17.07 -25.14 -21.92
N THR A 294 -16.09 -24.28 -21.69
CA THR A 294 -15.33 -23.58 -22.73
C THR A 294 -14.23 -24.45 -23.34
N GLY A 295 -13.88 -25.56 -22.69
CA GLY A 295 -12.76 -26.45 -23.02
C GLY A 295 -11.50 -26.15 -22.21
N ILE A 296 -11.39 -24.95 -21.61
CA ILE A 296 -10.26 -24.66 -20.71
C ILE A 296 -10.31 -25.52 -19.45
N GLU A 297 -11.48 -25.94 -19.04
CA GLU A 297 -11.72 -26.85 -17.90
C GLU A 297 -11.00 -28.18 -18.09
N ASP A 298 -10.96 -28.74 -19.32
CA ASP A 298 -10.26 -29.98 -19.64
C ASP A 298 -8.75 -29.80 -19.52
N VAL A 299 -8.21 -28.68 -20.03
CA VAL A 299 -6.81 -28.32 -19.87
C VAL A 299 -6.44 -28.19 -18.40
N LEU A 300 -7.28 -27.52 -17.60
CA LEU A 300 -7.04 -27.39 -16.16
C LEU A 300 -7.08 -28.73 -15.42
N ALA A 301 -7.94 -29.67 -15.86
CA ALA A 301 -8.04 -31.01 -15.29
C ALA A 301 -6.76 -31.85 -15.48
N ASP A 302 -6.02 -31.64 -16.58
CA ASP A 302 -4.72 -32.28 -16.82
C ASP A 302 -3.63 -31.78 -15.87
N TYR A 303 -3.81 -30.59 -15.32
CA TYR A 303 -2.94 -30.01 -14.29
C TYR A 303 -3.48 -30.20 -12.86
N GLY A 304 -4.48 -31.07 -12.69
CA GLY A 304 -5.00 -31.47 -11.38
C GLY A 304 -6.06 -30.52 -10.80
N VAL A 305 -6.66 -29.65 -11.60
CA VAL A 305 -7.74 -28.73 -11.15
C VAL A 305 -9.09 -29.23 -11.65
N ILE A 306 -10.07 -29.39 -10.76
CA ILE A 306 -11.44 -29.67 -11.12
C ILE A 306 -12.28 -28.39 -10.99
N VAL A 307 -13.08 -28.13 -12.02
CA VAL A 307 -14.05 -27.03 -12.08
C VAL A 307 -15.47 -27.60 -12.03
N GLY A 308 -16.29 -27.12 -11.10
CA GLY A 308 -17.69 -27.52 -11.01
C GLY A 308 -18.55 -26.97 -12.14
N GLY A 309 -19.57 -27.74 -12.54
CA GLY A 309 -20.55 -27.35 -13.55
C GLY A 309 -21.74 -26.57 -13.02
N ASP A 310 -21.66 -26.00 -11.80
CA ASP A 310 -22.73 -25.23 -11.15
C ASP A 310 -22.13 -24.08 -10.37
N THR A 311 -22.97 -23.18 -9.86
CA THR A 311 -22.55 -22.02 -9.08
C THR A 311 -22.82 -22.18 -7.60
N VAL A 312 -22.00 -21.57 -6.76
CA VAL A 312 -22.13 -21.56 -5.31
C VAL A 312 -22.97 -20.37 -4.86
N LEU A 313 -23.93 -20.64 -3.98
CA LEU A 313 -24.71 -19.63 -3.26
C LEU A 313 -24.40 -19.75 -1.78
N ASP A 314 -24.17 -18.63 -1.10
CA ASP A 314 -24.01 -18.59 0.35
C ASP A 314 -25.33 -18.12 1.00
N ARG A 315 -25.86 -18.91 1.93
CA ARG A 315 -27.08 -18.57 2.66
C ARG A 315 -26.89 -17.46 3.69
N ASN A 316 -25.64 -17.16 4.04
CA ASN A 316 -25.30 -16.05 4.95
C ASN A 316 -25.38 -14.69 4.24
N THR A 317 -25.19 -14.67 2.92
CA THR A 317 -25.21 -13.46 2.08
C THR A 317 -26.28 -13.60 0.99
N PRO A 318 -27.59 -13.50 1.32
CA PRO A 318 -28.66 -13.70 0.34
C PRO A 318 -28.84 -12.54 -0.66
N VAL A 319 -28.09 -11.45 -0.52
CA VAL A 319 -28.22 -10.25 -1.35
C VAL A 319 -27.27 -10.34 -2.54
N ASP A 320 -27.78 -10.05 -3.72
CA ASP A 320 -27.04 -9.88 -4.97
C ASP A 320 -26.22 -11.10 -5.48
N ASN A 321 -26.52 -12.32 -5.01
CA ASN A 321 -25.78 -13.54 -5.37
C ASN A 321 -24.28 -13.46 -5.07
N ALA A 322 -23.88 -12.62 -4.13
CA ALA A 322 -22.51 -12.49 -3.64
C ALA A 322 -22.17 -13.64 -2.68
N VAL A 323 -20.93 -14.08 -2.73
CA VAL A 323 -20.33 -14.99 -1.75
C VAL A 323 -19.17 -14.27 -1.08
N GLU A 324 -19.36 -13.96 0.20
CA GLU A 324 -18.29 -13.38 1.03
C GLU A 324 -17.33 -14.47 1.47
N VAL A 325 -16.07 -14.36 1.05
CA VAL A 325 -15.04 -15.34 1.37
C VAL A 325 -14.14 -14.81 2.47
N LEU A 326 -14.23 -15.47 3.62
CA LEU A 326 -13.40 -15.20 4.81
C LEU A 326 -12.41 -16.35 5.09
N ASN A 327 -12.63 -17.51 4.47
CA ASN A 327 -11.84 -18.73 4.69
C ASN A 327 -10.65 -18.78 3.73
N PHE A 328 -9.50 -18.28 4.18
CA PHE A 328 -8.24 -18.30 3.42
C PHE A 328 -7.28 -19.36 3.95
N ASN A 329 -6.53 -19.96 3.03
CA ASN A 329 -5.45 -20.87 3.40
C ASN A 329 -4.25 -20.07 3.91
N GLN A 330 -4.05 -20.05 5.21
CA GLN A 330 -3.01 -19.29 5.91
C GLN A 330 -1.58 -19.64 5.48
N LYS A 331 -1.37 -20.83 4.90
CA LYS A 331 -0.04 -21.29 4.44
C LYS A 331 0.32 -20.76 3.05
N GLN A 332 -0.65 -20.18 2.34
CA GLN A 332 -0.44 -19.71 0.96
C GLN A 332 -0.07 -18.23 0.94
N PRO A 333 1.09 -17.88 0.38
CA PRO A 333 1.58 -16.49 0.34
C PRO A 333 0.61 -15.53 -0.36
N VAL A 334 -0.15 -16.01 -1.34
CA VAL A 334 -1.09 -15.19 -2.13
C VAL A 334 -2.20 -14.59 -1.27
N VAL A 335 -2.74 -15.38 -0.33
CA VAL A 335 -3.92 -15.01 0.47
C VAL A 335 -3.59 -14.74 1.94
N ASN A 336 -2.38 -15.09 2.39
CA ASN A 336 -1.96 -14.81 3.76
C ASN A 336 -2.11 -13.34 4.18
N PRO A 337 -1.77 -12.34 3.31
CA PRO A 337 -1.97 -10.93 3.66
C PRO A 337 -3.44 -10.49 3.74
N LEU A 338 -4.37 -11.33 3.26
CA LEU A 338 -5.81 -11.06 3.26
C LEU A 338 -6.52 -11.59 4.52
N ILE A 339 -5.81 -12.25 5.43
CA ILE A 339 -6.40 -12.78 6.66
C ILE A 339 -6.97 -11.63 7.48
N GLY A 340 -8.27 -11.73 7.81
CA GLY A 340 -9.03 -10.69 8.48
C GLY A 340 -9.70 -9.67 7.55
N SER A 341 -9.57 -9.87 6.24
CA SER A 341 -10.34 -9.19 5.19
C SER A 341 -11.31 -10.17 4.55
N GLU A 342 -12.17 -9.69 3.66
CA GLU A 342 -13.11 -10.49 2.90
C GLU A 342 -12.90 -10.30 1.39
N LEU A 343 -13.11 -11.35 0.59
CA LEU A 343 -13.27 -11.24 -0.86
C LEU A 343 -14.76 -11.39 -1.19
N GLU A 344 -15.24 -10.58 -2.10
CA GLU A 344 -16.59 -10.65 -2.62
C GLU A 344 -16.58 -11.28 -4.02
N LEU A 345 -17.16 -12.49 -4.15
CA LEU A 345 -17.27 -13.22 -5.40
C LEU A 345 -18.74 -13.27 -5.84
N ILE A 346 -18.99 -13.25 -7.13
CA ILE A 346 -20.33 -13.24 -7.70
C ILE A 346 -20.62 -14.56 -8.42
N LEU A 347 -21.55 -15.35 -7.88
CA LEU A 347 -21.93 -16.66 -8.42
C LEU A 347 -20.71 -17.54 -8.79
N PRO A 348 -19.73 -17.70 -7.90
CA PRO A 348 -18.53 -18.44 -8.22
C PRO A 348 -18.81 -19.91 -8.51
N ARG A 349 -18.08 -20.49 -9.46
CA ARG A 349 -18.05 -21.94 -9.68
C ARG A 349 -17.09 -22.59 -8.67
N PRO A 350 -17.38 -23.80 -8.14
CA PRO A 350 -16.42 -24.54 -7.35
C PRO A 350 -15.15 -24.85 -8.16
N VAL A 351 -13.98 -24.58 -7.55
CA VAL A 351 -12.68 -24.87 -8.16
C VAL A 351 -11.79 -25.52 -7.10
N GLY A 352 -11.43 -26.78 -7.31
CA GLY A 352 -10.69 -27.56 -6.32
C GLY A 352 -9.65 -28.50 -6.90
N PRO A 353 -8.85 -29.16 -6.04
CA PRO A 353 -7.89 -30.16 -6.48
C PRO A 353 -8.60 -31.43 -6.96
N LYS A 354 -8.04 -32.05 -8.00
CA LYS A 354 -8.45 -33.39 -8.48
C LYS A 354 -7.85 -34.42 -7.54
N ASN A 355 -8.70 -35.20 -6.89
CA ASN A 355 -8.27 -36.34 -6.11
C ASN A 355 -7.93 -37.50 -7.06
N ASP A 356 -6.69 -37.61 -7.49
CA ASP A 356 -6.19 -38.71 -8.30
C ASP A 356 -5.21 -39.56 -7.49
N PRO A 357 -5.62 -40.76 -7.02
CA PRO A 357 -4.74 -41.64 -6.29
C PRO A 357 -3.53 -42.13 -7.11
N ASN A 358 -3.60 -42.04 -8.43
CA ASN A 358 -2.56 -42.49 -9.37
C ASN A 358 -1.75 -41.33 -9.94
N ALA A 359 -1.87 -40.13 -9.37
CA ALA A 359 -1.11 -38.96 -9.81
C ALA A 359 0.41 -39.28 -9.82
N PRO A 360 1.14 -38.97 -10.90
CA PRO A 360 2.55 -39.16 -10.97
C PRO A 360 3.30 -38.32 -9.89
N PRO A 361 4.45 -38.81 -9.39
CA PRO A 361 5.21 -38.07 -8.34
C PRO A 361 5.61 -36.64 -8.71
N ASN A 362 5.61 -36.33 -10.01
CA ASN A 362 5.98 -35.03 -10.55
C ASN A 362 4.74 -34.20 -10.93
N ALA A 363 3.53 -34.66 -10.59
CA ALA A 363 2.31 -33.90 -10.84
C ALA A 363 2.37 -32.51 -10.17
N PRO A 364 1.79 -31.47 -10.77
CA PRO A 364 1.66 -30.18 -10.15
C PRO A 364 0.89 -30.27 -8.82
N THR A 365 1.32 -29.49 -7.85
CA THR A 365 0.62 -29.40 -6.56
C THR A 365 -0.50 -28.38 -6.67
N VAL A 366 -1.72 -28.80 -6.42
CA VAL A 366 -2.91 -27.93 -6.41
C VAL A 366 -3.32 -27.68 -4.97
N VAL A 367 -3.38 -26.40 -4.58
CA VAL A 367 -3.72 -26.01 -3.21
C VAL A 367 -4.88 -25.02 -3.22
N PRO A 368 -5.97 -25.30 -2.48
CA PRO A 368 -7.05 -24.31 -2.30
C PRO A 368 -6.52 -23.02 -1.67
N LEU A 369 -6.89 -21.88 -2.23
CA LEU A 369 -6.57 -20.56 -1.71
C LEU A 369 -7.67 -20.03 -0.80
N ALA A 370 -8.91 -20.18 -1.25
CA ALA A 370 -10.10 -19.61 -0.64
C ALA A 370 -11.30 -20.55 -0.79
N ALA A 371 -12.15 -20.57 0.22
CA ALA A 371 -13.35 -21.38 0.23
C ALA A 371 -14.55 -20.59 0.76
N SER A 372 -15.75 -20.99 0.32
CA SER A 372 -17.01 -20.44 0.82
C SER A 372 -17.25 -20.80 2.29
N SER A 373 -18.28 -20.22 2.89
CA SER A 373 -18.74 -20.62 4.23
C SER A 373 -19.28 -22.05 4.25
N ASP A 374 -19.39 -22.64 5.43
CA ASP A 374 -20.03 -23.96 5.63
C ASP A 374 -21.55 -23.95 5.36
N ASN A 375 -22.14 -22.75 5.19
CA ASN A 375 -23.57 -22.58 4.91
C ASN A 375 -23.88 -22.38 3.42
N SER A 376 -22.96 -22.76 2.55
CA SER A 376 -23.08 -22.64 1.10
C SER A 376 -23.71 -23.87 0.46
N VAL A 377 -24.36 -23.67 -0.69
CA VAL A 377 -25.01 -24.72 -1.49
C VAL A 377 -24.74 -24.48 -2.97
N LEU A 378 -24.85 -25.54 -3.79
CA LEU A 378 -24.88 -25.36 -5.24
C LEU A 378 -26.28 -24.97 -5.70
N TYR A 379 -26.37 -24.09 -6.71
CA TYR A 379 -27.63 -23.58 -7.25
C TYR A 379 -28.55 -24.70 -7.74
N GLY A 380 -28.03 -25.74 -8.38
CA GLY A 380 -28.76 -26.88 -8.93
C GLY A 380 -29.07 -28.00 -7.89
N GLU A 381 -28.37 -28.03 -6.75
CA GLU A 381 -28.55 -29.08 -5.73
C GLU A 381 -29.68 -28.76 -4.76
N ARG A 382 -30.93 -28.94 -5.17
CA ARG A 382 -32.09 -28.72 -4.28
C ARG A 382 -32.12 -29.73 -3.14
N GLY A 383 -32.11 -29.23 -1.89
CA GLY A 383 -32.24 -30.06 -0.68
C GLY A 383 -30.96 -30.71 -0.17
N ALA A 384 -29.82 -30.47 -0.81
CA ALA A 384 -28.54 -30.89 -0.29
C ALA A 384 -28.18 -30.14 1.01
N PRO A 385 -27.48 -30.78 1.98
CA PRO A 385 -26.99 -30.09 3.15
C PRO A 385 -25.95 -29.03 2.76
N PRO A 386 -25.96 -27.89 3.45
CA PRO A 386 -24.93 -26.86 3.23
C PRO A 386 -23.53 -27.43 3.51
N ARG A 387 -22.54 -26.93 2.77
CA ARG A 387 -21.14 -27.28 2.94
C ARG A 387 -20.22 -26.21 2.35
N SER A 388 -18.98 -26.20 2.76
CA SER A 388 -17.97 -25.33 2.18
C SER A 388 -17.49 -25.86 0.82
N PHE A 389 -17.23 -24.94 -0.12
CA PHE A 389 -16.70 -25.23 -1.45
C PHE A 389 -15.41 -24.46 -1.67
N PRO A 390 -14.33 -25.08 -2.18
CA PRO A 390 -13.18 -24.34 -2.66
C PRO A 390 -13.56 -23.55 -3.89
N LEU A 391 -13.18 -22.25 -3.91
CA LEU A 391 -13.58 -21.30 -4.94
C LEU A 391 -12.37 -20.79 -5.75
N MET A 392 -11.18 -20.96 -5.22
CA MET A 392 -9.92 -20.59 -5.87
C MET A 392 -8.84 -21.58 -5.51
N VAL A 393 -7.95 -21.86 -6.49
CA VAL A 393 -6.77 -22.70 -6.28
C VAL A 393 -5.51 -22.06 -6.84
N ALA A 394 -4.37 -22.36 -6.21
CA ALA A 394 -3.05 -22.15 -6.76
C ALA A 394 -2.48 -23.49 -7.23
N VAL A 395 -1.80 -23.49 -8.38
CA VAL A 395 -1.09 -24.63 -8.93
C VAL A 395 0.38 -24.29 -9.02
N GLU A 396 1.22 -25.14 -8.46
CA GLU A 396 2.68 -25.06 -8.57
C GLU A 396 3.23 -26.37 -9.14
N GLY A 397 4.13 -26.25 -10.12
CA GLY A 397 4.76 -27.42 -10.74
C GLY A 397 6.12 -27.09 -11.30
N ASN A 398 6.92 -28.13 -11.53
CA ASN A 398 8.17 -27.98 -12.24
C ASN A 398 7.90 -27.98 -13.75
N SER A 399 8.57 -27.08 -14.50
CA SER A 399 8.55 -27.11 -15.97
C SER A 399 9.12 -28.45 -16.46
N ALA A 400 8.43 -29.09 -17.40
CA ALA A 400 8.90 -30.31 -18.04
C ALA A 400 10.22 -30.09 -18.81
N ASN A 401 10.48 -28.87 -19.28
CA ASN A 401 11.63 -28.49 -20.10
C ASN A 401 12.63 -27.60 -19.35
N LYS A 402 13.43 -28.18 -18.43
CA LYS A 402 14.47 -27.46 -17.67
C LYS A 402 15.66 -26.94 -18.52
N GLY A 403 15.66 -27.08 -19.84
CA GLY A 403 16.82 -26.79 -20.70
C GLY A 403 16.61 -25.76 -21.79
N ALA A 404 15.41 -25.20 -21.99
CA ALA A 404 15.19 -24.17 -23.00
C ALA A 404 15.60 -22.80 -22.47
N ALA A 405 16.30 -22.01 -23.29
CA ALA A 405 16.83 -20.68 -22.92
C ALA A 405 15.77 -19.67 -22.44
N ASN A 406 14.48 -19.96 -22.63
CA ASN A 406 13.34 -19.17 -22.20
C ASN A 406 12.38 -19.92 -21.26
N SER A 407 12.74 -21.12 -20.75
CA SER A 407 11.87 -21.83 -19.82
C SER A 407 11.80 -21.11 -18.49
N MET A 408 10.60 -20.70 -18.07
CA MET A 408 10.37 -20.25 -16.69
C MET A 408 10.68 -21.41 -15.75
N ALA A 409 11.35 -21.13 -14.64
CA ALA A 409 11.88 -22.17 -13.75
C ALA A 409 10.77 -23.01 -13.09
N SER A 410 9.53 -22.50 -13.00
CA SER A 410 8.38 -23.19 -12.40
C SER A 410 7.07 -22.76 -13.02
N LEU A 411 6.20 -23.71 -13.28
CA LEU A 411 4.80 -23.48 -13.60
C LEU A 411 4.09 -22.87 -12.41
N ARG A 412 3.31 -21.82 -12.64
CA ARG A 412 2.38 -21.25 -11.67
C ARG A 412 1.06 -20.89 -12.30
N MET A 413 -0.03 -21.32 -11.69
CA MET A 413 -1.37 -20.91 -12.09
C MET A 413 -2.20 -20.49 -10.88
N ILE A 414 -3.11 -19.56 -11.10
CA ILE A 414 -4.24 -19.28 -10.21
C ILE A 414 -5.50 -19.47 -11.03
N VAL A 415 -6.42 -20.27 -10.49
CA VAL A 415 -7.74 -20.48 -11.08
C VAL A 415 -8.78 -20.02 -10.08
N ALA A 416 -9.62 -19.08 -10.48
CA ALA A 416 -10.73 -18.54 -9.71
C ALA A 416 -12.07 -18.92 -10.35
N GLY A 417 -13.03 -19.30 -9.52
CA GLY A 417 -14.38 -19.69 -9.97
C GLY A 417 -15.26 -18.54 -10.42
N ASP A 418 -14.79 -17.31 -10.31
CA ASP A 418 -15.50 -16.10 -10.71
C ASP A 418 -14.55 -15.18 -11.49
N SER A 419 -15.07 -14.49 -12.50
CA SER A 419 -14.35 -13.44 -13.20
C SER A 419 -14.85 -12.04 -12.84
N MET A 420 -16.09 -11.92 -12.37
CA MET A 420 -16.71 -10.62 -12.12
C MET A 420 -16.09 -9.87 -10.94
N PHE A 421 -15.50 -10.56 -9.97
CA PHE A 421 -14.93 -9.93 -8.78
C PHE A 421 -13.77 -8.97 -9.09
N LEU A 422 -13.12 -9.08 -10.26
CA LEU A 422 -12.08 -8.16 -10.73
C LEU A 422 -12.54 -7.19 -11.84
N ASN A 423 -13.82 -7.17 -12.18
CA ASN A 423 -14.35 -6.17 -13.12
C ASN A 423 -14.39 -4.77 -12.47
N ASN A 424 -14.68 -3.74 -13.28
CA ASN A 424 -14.70 -2.36 -12.80
C ASN A 424 -15.70 -2.10 -11.67
N LYS A 425 -16.79 -2.87 -11.60
CA LYS A 425 -17.84 -2.72 -10.58
C LYS A 425 -17.40 -3.28 -9.22
N PHE A 426 -16.82 -4.50 -9.21
CA PHE A 426 -16.60 -5.25 -7.98
C PHE A 426 -15.15 -5.27 -7.50
N ILE A 427 -14.19 -4.78 -8.29
CA ILE A 427 -12.77 -4.82 -7.93
C ILE A 427 -12.43 -4.02 -6.67
N GLU A 428 -13.23 -3.02 -6.31
CA GLU A 428 -13.08 -2.23 -5.09
C GLU A 428 -13.89 -2.78 -3.91
N ALA A 429 -14.64 -3.88 -4.11
CA ALA A 429 -15.39 -4.54 -3.04
C ALA A 429 -14.44 -5.37 -2.18
N GLY A 430 -14.58 -5.26 -0.84
CA GLY A 430 -13.71 -5.98 0.09
C GLY A 430 -12.22 -5.80 -0.23
N ALA A 431 -11.53 -6.94 -0.29
CA ALA A 431 -10.10 -7.00 -0.61
C ALA A 431 -9.81 -7.50 -2.05
N ASN A 432 -10.77 -7.41 -2.97
CA ASN A 432 -10.62 -7.92 -4.34
C ASN A 432 -9.44 -7.26 -5.07
N ARG A 433 -9.29 -5.94 -4.91
CA ARG A 433 -8.14 -5.19 -5.45
C ARG A 433 -6.80 -5.70 -4.90
N ASP A 434 -6.73 -5.92 -3.60
CA ASP A 434 -5.51 -6.39 -2.94
C ASP A 434 -5.16 -7.81 -3.39
N PHE A 435 -6.16 -8.69 -3.51
CA PHE A 435 -5.97 -10.02 -4.08
C PHE A 435 -5.40 -9.97 -5.49
N ALA A 436 -5.93 -9.10 -6.38
CA ALA A 436 -5.41 -8.94 -7.73
C ALA A 436 -3.92 -8.62 -7.75
N GLY A 437 -3.48 -7.67 -6.90
CA GLY A 437 -2.08 -7.31 -6.75
C GLY A 437 -1.22 -8.47 -6.25
N TYR A 438 -1.67 -9.18 -5.22
CA TYR A 438 -0.94 -10.34 -4.67
C TYR A 438 -0.88 -11.50 -5.65
N ALA A 439 -1.98 -11.82 -6.33
CA ALA A 439 -2.03 -12.87 -7.33
C ALA A 439 -1.04 -12.63 -8.48
N VAL A 440 -1.01 -11.43 -9.03
CA VAL A 440 -0.07 -11.05 -10.10
C VAL A 440 1.38 -11.16 -9.64
N ASN A 441 1.70 -10.68 -8.44
CA ASN A 441 3.05 -10.74 -7.91
C ASN A 441 3.51 -12.18 -7.62
N TRP A 442 2.61 -13.03 -7.12
CA TRP A 442 2.90 -14.43 -6.90
C TRP A 442 3.11 -15.18 -8.23
N LEU A 443 2.24 -14.95 -9.20
CA LEU A 443 2.36 -15.54 -10.53
C LEU A 443 3.68 -15.15 -11.20
N LEU A 444 4.12 -13.90 -11.06
CA LEU A 444 5.37 -13.41 -11.65
C LEU A 444 6.63 -13.77 -10.86
N ASP A 445 6.52 -14.68 -9.89
CA ASP A 445 7.63 -15.09 -9.02
C ASP A 445 8.29 -13.92 -8.28
N ARG A 446 7.43 -13.03 -7.81
CA ARG A 446 7.80 -11.92 -6.94
C ARG A 446 7.29 -12.17 -5.51
N PRO A 447 7.60 -13.34 -4.88
CA PRO A 447 7.13 -13.64 -3.53
C PRO A 447 7.60 -12.61 -2.52
N MET A 448 8.54 -11.86 -2.94
CA MET A 448 9.18 -10.74 -2.33
C MET A 448 8.22 -9.58 -2.02
N LEU A 449 7.21 -9.38 -2.81
CA LEU A 449 6.17 -8.38 -2.58
C LEU A 449 5.02 -8.93 -1.72
N LEU A 450 5.04 -10.25 -1.44
CA LEU A 450 4.01 -10.94 -0.67
C LEU A 450 4.44 -11.26 0.77
N ASN A 451 5.71 -11.62 0.99
CA ASN A 451 6.19 -12.08 2.29
C ASN A 451 6.69 -10.91 3.16
N GLY A 452 5.88 -10.48 4.10
CA GLY A 452 6.28 -9.56 5.14
C GLY A 452 6.16 -8.06 4.81
N ILE A 453 5.62 -7.70 3.64
CA ILE A 453 5.29 -6.32 3.28
C ILE A 453 3.76 -6.14 3.31
N GLY A 454 3.10 -6.67 4.32
CA GLY A 454 1.68 -6.42 4.56
C GLY A 454 1.41 -4.95 4.92
N PRO A 455 0.16 -4.48 4.73
CA PRO A 455 -0.25 -3.16 5.19
C PRO A 455 0.04 -3.02 6.69
N ARG A 456 0.71 -1.95 7.07
CA ARG A 456 0.99 -1.67 8.48
C ARG A 456 -0.20 -0.95 9.09
N PRO A 457 -0.75 -1.42 10.25
CA PRO A 457 -1.83 -0.70 10.89
C PRO A 457 -1.36 0.71 11.25
N VAL A 458 -2.15 1.71 10.87
CA VAL A 458 -1.94 3.09 11.29
C VAL A 458 -2.49 3.25 12.70
N THR A 459 -1.62 3.11 13.69
CA THR A 459 -1.99 3.35 15.09
C THR A 459 -1.93 4.86 15.36
N GLU A 460 -3.06 5.54 15.27
CA GLU A 460 -3.17 6.90 15.77
C GLU A 460 -3.30 6.85 17.32
N TYR A 461 -2.25 7.24 18.01
CA TYR A 461 -2.35 7.49 19.44
C TYR A 461 -3.07 8.83 19.64
N ARG A 462 -4.40 8.79 19.71
CA ARG A 462 -5.18 9.95 20.15
C ARG A 462 -5.19 9.99 21.66
N LEU A 463 -4.71 11.08 22.24
CA LEU A 463 -4.92 11.36 23.64
C LEU A 463 -6.43 11.61 23.86
N LEU A 464 -7.14 10.56 24.23
CA LEU A 464 -8.54 10.64 24.62
C LEU A 464 -8.61 11.28 26.01
N MET A 465 -8.64 12.60 26.02
CA MET A 465 -8.81 13.38 27.24
C MET A 465 -10.25 13.85 27.35
N THR A 466 -10.84 13.67 28.52
CA THR A 466 -12.13 14.29 28.82
C THR A 466 -11.99 15.82 28.85
N THR A 467 -13.06 16.55 28.61
CA THR A 467 -13.06 18.02 28.68
C THR A 467 -12.51 18.57 30.00
N THR A 468 -12.72 17.83 31.10
CA THR A 468 -12.20 18.16 32.42
C THR A 468 -10.68 17.96 32.51
N GLN A 469 -10.16 16.86 31.96
CA GLN A 469 -8.70 16.60 31.90
C GLN A 469 -8.00 17.63 31.01
N LEU A 470 -8.56 17.96 29.86
CA LEU A 470 -8.02 18.97 28.95
C LEU A 470 -7.97 20.35 29.61
N ARG A 471 -9.01 20.72 30.37
CA ARG A 471 -9.06 21.93 31.18
C ARG A 471 -7.98 21.95 32.28
N ASN A 472 -7.80 20.83 32.97
CA ASN A 472 -6.80 20.71 34.03
C ASN A 472 -5.36 20.83 33.49
N VAL A 473 -5.06 20.18 32.35
CA VAL A 473 -3.75 20.28 31.67
C VAL A 473 -3.51 21.73 31.21
N ARG A 474 -4.54 22.38 30.66
CA ARG A 474 -4.47 23.79 30.24
C ARG A 474 -4.14 24.71 31.41
N TRP A 475 -4.79 24.54 32.56
CA TRP A 475 -4.51 25.30 33.78
C TRP A 475 -3.11 25.00 34.35
N LEU A 476 -2.65 23.78 34.27
CA LEU A 476 -1.30 23.38 34.69
C LEU A 476 -0.23 24.07 33.82
N LEU A 477 -0.39 24.07 32.51
CA LEU A 477 0.57 24.65 31.56
C LEU A 477 0.56 26.19 31.57
N ILE A 478 -0.63 26.81 31.55
CA ILE A 478 -0.77 28.28 31.44
C ILE A 478 -0.73 28.98 32.79
N GLY A 479 -1.17 28.31 33.86
CA GLY A 479 -1.25 28.86 35.21
C GLY A 479 -0.16 28.40 36.16
N ALA A 480 -0.12 27.10 36.46
CA ALA A 480 0.76 26.56 37.51
C ALA A 480 2.27 26.67 37.16
N LEU A 481 2.64 26.43 35.90
CA LEU A 481 4.04 26.46 35.46
C LEU A 481 4.63 27.88 35.47
N PRO A 482 3.98 28.94 34.94
CA PRO A 482 4.44 30.32 35.09
C PRO A 482 4.41 30.81 36.54
N ALA A 483 3.37 30.44 37.30
CA ALA A 483 3.26 30.82 38.72
C ALA A 483 4.40 30.23 39.56
N SER A 484 4.82 28.98 39.29
CA SER A 484 5.96 28.36 39.93
C SER A 484 7.27 29.10 39.66
N ALA A 485 7.49 29.51 38.40
CA ALA A 485 8.65 30.30 38.01
C ALA A 485 8.68 31.67 38.70
N LEU A 486 7.54 32.36 38.80
CA LEU A 486 7.39 33.62 39.51
C LEU A 486 7.61 33.45 41.04
N ALA A 487 7.09 32.37 41.63
CA ALA A 487 7.28 32.07 43.05
C ALA A 487 8.76 31.80 43.35
N LEU A 488 9.46 31.04 42.53
CA LEU A 488 10.90 30.81 42.64
C LEU A 488 11.70 32.12 42.49
N GLY A 489 11.36 32.95 41.52
CA GLY A 489 11.94 34.27 41.36
C GLY A 489 11.72 35.17 42.56
N GLY A 490 10.50 35.17 43.12
CA GLY A 490 10.14 35.89 44.34
C GLY A 490 10.93 35.41 45.60
N LEU A 491 11.09 34.09 45.74
CA LEU A 491 11.90 33.51 46.82
C LEU A 491 13.38 33.91 46.74
N VAL A 492 13.97 33.88 45.52
CA VAL A 492 15.35 34.32 45.31
C VAL A 492 15.49 35.81 45.59
N TRP A 493 14.51 36.62 45.19
CA TRP A 493 14.49 38.07 45.47
C TRP A 493 14.41 38.36 46.98
N LEU A 494 13.53 37.68 47.74
CA LEU A 494 13.41 37.78 49.18
C LEU A 494 14.71 37.37 49.91
N ARG A 495 15.37 36.30 49.42
CA ARG A 495 16.65 35.81 50.01
C ARG A 495 17.81 36.78 49.78
N ARG A 496 17.79 37.54 48.67
CA ARG A 496 18.81 38.55 48.37
C ARG A 496 18.58 39.89 49.05
N ARG A 497 17.43 40.09 49.69
CA ARG A 497 17.04 41.32 50.37
C ARG A 497 17.37 41.28 51.87
N LYS A 498 17.77 40.11 52.39
CA LYS A 498 18.40 39.95 53.69
C LYS A 498 19.92 39.96 53.50
#